data_5da3ba515a228160ff7a403f5618156c
#
_entry.id   5da3ba515a228160ff7a403f5618156c
#
_cell.length_a   1.000
_cell.length_b   1.000
_cell.length_c   1.000
_cell.angle_alpha   90.00
_cell.angle_beta   90.00
_cell.angle_gamma   90.00
#
_symmetry.space_group_name_H-M   'P 1'
#
loop_
_entity.id
_entity.type
_entity.pdbx_description
1 polymer ?
#
loop_
_entity_poly.entity_id
_entity_poly.type
_entity_poly.pdbx_seq_one_letter_code
_entity_poly.pdbx_strand_id
1 'polypeptide(L)'
;MLRKNLAAHAIGVLCFSSLVYGAEGDDLPQRAQTVSDVIDKPGVLTPKGQWSFDSSFSYTQNSSNKVSVVGYTVLPTLIIGRIEVSDADRTTLTLGLTARYGVTNATELEVRLPYVYRNDQVSTRPIQDGSSEVVNTTMDGGGLGDVELAVRHQFNFDSAPYWIGGVRVKSNTGRSPYDVTLGDDSTSFSDVSTGSGFWSVEPNITMIHPVDPAVLFAGLSYIYNVEDNVSIGDTDADVDLGDTISLSGGMGFAVNPDLSFSLGLSHKTILKSKVNGSTSDEAKLLQLDTFSFGVNYAYSKRSSVNVSAQAGLTDDSPDFQLTVRVPFNL
;
A
#
# COMPACT_ATOMS: atom_id res chain seq x y z
N MET A 1 -5.15 9.68 -45.84
CA MET A 1 -4.54 10.76 -45.07
C MET A 1 -5.28 10.92 -43.75
N LEU A 2 -4.85 10.20 -42.74
CA LEU A 2 -5.43 10.28 -41.39
C LEU A 2 -4.40 10.91 -40.45
N ARG A 3 -4.71 12.10 -39.94
CA ARG A 3 -3.92 12.74 -38.88
C ARG A 3 -4.39 12.17 -37.53
N LYS A 4 -3.52 11.41 -36.85
CA LYS A 4 -3.68 11.04 -35.46
C LYS A 4 -3.28 12.23 -34.59
N ASN A 5 -4.23 12.79 -33.85
CA ASN A 5 -3.97 13.76 -32.79
C ASN A 5 -3.54 12.98 -31.53
N LEU A 6 -2.24 13.05 -31.23
CA LEU A 6 -1.71 12.65 -29.93
C LEU A 6 -2.00 13.79 -28.94
N ALA A 7 -2.97 13.62 -28.08
CA ALA A 7 -3.16 14.51 -26.95
C ALA A 7 -2.17 14.12 -25.85
N ALA A 8 -1.04 14.82 -25.79
CA ALA A 8 -0.10 14.73 -24.69
C ALA A 8 -0.69 15.47 -23.48
N HIS A 9 -1.16 14.74 -22.48
CA HIS A 9 -1.50 15.32 -21.18
C HIS A 9 -0.21 15.52 -20.41
N ALA A 10 0.25 16.76 -20.36
CA ALA A 10 1.34 17.19 -19.50
C ALA A 10 0.85 17.14 -18.05
N ILE A 11 1.38 16.20 -17.25
CA ILE A 11 1.23 16.19 -15.80
C ILE A 11 2.10 17.34 -15.29
N GLY A 12 1.47 18.46 -14.95
CA GLY A 12 2.12 19.59 -14.31
C GLY A 12 2.51 19.22 -12.88
N VAL A 13 3.79 19.04 -12.64
CA VAL A 13 4.34 18.97 -11.28
C VAL A 13 4.21 20.37 -10.67
N LEU A 14 3.25 20.56 -9.79
CA LEU A 14 3.12 21.77 -8.99
C LEU A 14 4.24 21.80 -7.94
N CYS A 15 5.33 22.48 -8.28
CA CYS A 15 6.33 22.89 -7.30
C CYS A 15 5.76 24.03 -6.45
N PHE A 16 5.31 23.72 -5.24
CA PHE A 16 5.07 24.74 -4.22
C PHE A 16 6.40 25.25 -3.69
N SER A 17 6.87 26.37 -4.18
CA SER A 17 7.95 27.13 -3.55
C SER A 17 7.38 27.92 -2.39
N SER A 18 7.53 27.41 -1.17
CA SER A 18 7.23 28.16 0.05
C SER A 18 8.39 29.09 0.38
N LEU A 19 8.13 30.38 0.39
CA LEU A 19 8.97 31.39 0.98
C LEU A 19 8.99 31.17 2.51
N VAL A 20 10.12 30.72 3.02
CA VAL A 20 10.34 30.59 4.48
C VAL A 20 10.97 31.88 4.97
N TYR A 21 10.25 32.63 5.79
CA TYR A 21 10.79 33.68 6.63
C TYR A 21 11.57 33.06 7.79
N GLY A 22 12.84 33.43 7.92
CA GLY A 22 13.71 32.90 8.95
C GLY A 22 13.33 33.41 10.35
N ALA A 23 13.32 32.46 11.29
CA ALA A 23 13.51 32.75 12.71
C ALA A 23 14.80 32.04 13.11
N GLU A 24 15.79 32.85 13.53
CA GLU A 24 17.02 32.37 14.17
C GLU A 24 16.66 31.78 15.54
N GLY A 25 16.82 30.50 15.70
CA GLY A 25 16.86 29.76 16.93
C GLY A 25 17.84 28.61 16.74
N ASP A 26 18.78 28.45 17.68
CA ASP A 26 19.79 27.37 17.73
C ASP A 26 19.12 26.01 17.89
N ASP A 27 18.43 25.54 16.85
CA ASP A 27 17.87 24.18 16.75
C ASP A 27 18.69 23.39 15.75
N LEU A 28 19.26 22.29 16.24
CA LEU A 28 19.95 21.31 15.45
C LEU A 28 19.07 20.90 14.25
N PRO A 29 19.58 20.94 13.03
CA PRO A 29 18.76 20.73 11.86
C PRO A 29 18.20 19.30 11.87
N GLN A 30 16.86 19.19 11.94
CA GLN A 30 16.18 17.91 11.85
C GLN A 30 16.19 17.45 10.40
N ARG A 31 16.92 16.36 10.14
CA ARG A 31 16.89 15.66 8.87
C ARG A 31 15.61 14.85 8.76
N ALA A 32 15.11 14.65 7.52
CA ALA A 32 14.18 13.59 7.26
C ALA A 32 14.79 12.26 7.73
N GLN A 33 14.07 11.49 8.53
CA GLN A 33 14.60 10.27 9.15
C GLN A 33 15.10 9.29 8.09
N THR A 34 16.41 9.18 8.01
CA THR A 34 17.12 8.22 7.19
C THR A 34 17.61 7.07 8.07
N VAL A 35 18.10 5.99 7.46
CA VAL A 35 18.75 4.92 8.23
C VAL A 35 19.90 5.45 9.07
N SER A 36 20.64 6.47 8.57
CA SER A 36 21.70 7.14 9.31
C SER A 36 21.18 7.93 10.53
N ASP A 37 19.98 8.51 10.46
CA ASP A 37 19.40 9.25 11.59
C ASP A 37 18.96 8.33 12.73
N VAL A 38 18.61 7.06 12.40
CA VAL A 38 18.29 6.04 13.40
C VAL A 38 19.55 5.56 14.14
N ILE A 39 20.72 5.60 13.48
CA ILE A 39 22.00 5.22 14.09
C ILE A 39 22.44 6.28 15.11
N ASP A 40 22.22 7.57 14.81
CA ASP A 40 22.77 8.68 15.60
C ASP A 40 21.85 9.18 16.72
N LYS A 41 20.54 8.84 16.70
CA LYS A 41 19.56 9.36 17.68
C LYS A 41 18.52 8.32 18.10
N PRO A 42 18.31 8.14 19.40
CA PRO A 42 17.21 7.34 19.92
C PRO A 42 15.88 8.12 19.78
N GLY A 43 15.26 8.07 18.63
CA GLY A 43 13.96 8.69 18.38
C GLY A 43 13.56 8.50 16.93
N VAL A 44 12.73 7.50 16.68
CA VAL A 44 12.30 7.10 15.33
C VAL A 44 11.02 7.82 14.92
N LEU A 45 10.25 8.30 15.91
CA LEU A 45 8.96 8.94 15.72
C LEU A 45 9.09 10.46 15.61
N THR A 46 8.08 11.10 15.07
CA THR A 46 7.98 12.56 14.98
C THR A 46 8.07 13.20 16.37
N PRO A 47 8.99 14.15 16.62
CA PRO A 47 9.16 14.78 17.91
C PRO A 47 7.91 15.54 18.36
N LYS A 48 7.77 15.70 19.68
CA LYS A 48 6.63 16.40 20.29
C LYS A 48 6.38 17.78 19.68
N GLY A 49 5.12 18.01 19.26
CA GLY A 49 4.66 19.29 18.74
C GLY A 49 5.05 19.58 17.30
N GLN A 50 5.75 18.65 16.65
CA GLN A 50 6.17 18.80 15.26
C GLN A 50 5.24 18.04 14.30
N TRP A 51 5.25 18.52 13.05
CA TRP A 51 4.57 17.88 11.94
C TRP A 51 5.58 17.31 10.95
N SER A 52 5.30 16.12 10.46
CA SER A 52 6.00 15.50 9.33
C SER A 52 4.99 15.17 8.25
N PHE A 53 5.31 15.53 7.03
CA PHE A 53 4.50 15.22 5.85
C PHE A 53 5.28 14.29 4.93
N ASP A 54 4.55 13.46 4.23
CA ASP A 54 5.13 12.50 3.30
C ASP A 54 4.23 12.40 2.08
N SER A 55 4.80 12.58 0.90
CA SER A 55 4.12 12.27 -0.35
C SER A 55 4.75 11.04 -0.96
N SER A 56 3.93 10.09 -1.38
CA SER A 56 4.38 8.86 -2.02
C SER A 56 3.66 8.63 -3.33
N PHE A 57 4.40 8.14 -4.31
CA PHE A 57 3.86 7.65 -5.57
C PHE A 57 4.29 6.21 -5.74
N SER A 58 3.31 5.31 -5.92
CA SER A 58 3.57 3.89 -6.13
C SER A 58 2.98 3.43 -7.46
N TYR A 59 3.77 2.68 -8.21
CA TYR A 59 3.38 1.90 -9.36
C TYR A 59 3.42 0.43 -8.98
N THR A 60 2.32 -0.29 -9.14
CA THR A 60 2.23 -1.73 -8.86
C THR A 60 1.72 -2.44 -10.09
N GLN A 61 2.40 -3.50 -10.48
CA GLN A 61 1.98 -4.41 -11.52
C GLN A 61 1.72 -5.79 -10.93
N ASN A 62 0.61 -6.38 -11.33
CA ASN A 62 0.22 -7.72 -10.96
C ASN A 62 -0.35 -8.40 -12.21
N SER A 63 0.35 -9.41 -12.70
CA SER A 63 -0.12 -10.29 -13.75
C SER A 63 -0.39 -11.65 -13.15
N SER A 64 -1.61 -12.12 -13.22
CA SER A 64 -2.00 -13.36 -12.57
C SER A 64 -3.00 -14.12 -13.42
N ASN A 65 -2.70 -15.38 -13.70
CA ASN A 65 -3.67 -16.36 -14.18
C ASN A 65 -4.67 -16.74 -13.08
N LYS A 66 -4.57 -16.12 -11.91
CA LYS A 66 -5.47 -16.27 -10.77
C LYS A 66 -5.63 -14.90 -10.17
N VAL A 67 -6.85 -14.50 -9.89
CA VAL A 67 -7.14 -13.24 -9.21
C VAL A 67 -6.53 -13.27 -7.83
N SER A 68 -5.29 -12.78 -7.73
CA SER A 68 -4.56 -12.67 -6.48
C SER A 68 -4.93 -11.37 -5.78
N VAL A 69 -5.26 -11.47 -4.50
CA VAL A 69 -5.72 -10.35 -3.69
C VAL A 69 -4.53 -9.73 -3.02
N VAL A 70 -3.96 -8.70 -3.62
CA VAL A 70 -2.98 -7.88 -2.92
C VAL A 70 -3.67 -6.66 -2.33
N GLY A 71 -3.94 -6.74 -1.05
CA GLY A 71 -4.30 -5.60 -0.21
C GLY A 71 -5.70 -5.02 -0.39
N TYR A 72 -6.30 -5.08 -1.53
CA TYR A 72 -7.61 -4.51 -1.82
C TYR A 72 -8.16 -5.13 -3.09
N THR A 73 -8.78 -6.19 -3.01
CA THR A 73 -9.78 -6.68 -3.95
C THR A 73 -9.73 -8.17 -4.11
N VAL A 74 -10.63 -8.76 -3.45
CA VAL A 74 -11.35 -9.84 -4.09
C VAL A 74 -12.06 -9.10 -5.24
N LEU A 75 -11.59 -9.26 -6.50
CA LEU A 75 -12.63 -9.38 -7.52
C LEU A 75 -13.48 -10.50 -6.93
N PRO A 76 -14.75 -10.26 -6.55
CA PRO A 76 -15.59 -11.40 -6.40
C PRO A 76 -15.30 -12.18 -7.67
N THR A 77 -14.83 -13.40 -7.56
CA THR A 77 -15.04 -14.34 -8.61
C THR A 77 -16.55 -14.42 -8.64
N LEU A 78 -17.15 -13.45 -9.27
CA LEU A 78 -18.50 -13.56 -9.72
C LEU A 78 -18.41 -14.72 -10.66
N ILE A 79 -18.60 -15.89 -10.10
CA ILE A 79 -19.08 -17.04 -10.82
C ILE A 79 -20.49 -16.63 -11.20
N ILE A 80 -20.56 -15.71 -12.12
CA ILE A 80 -21.70 -15.65 -13.03
C ILE A 80 -21.50 -16.91 -13.86
N GLY A 81 -21.91 -18.00 -13.31
CA GLY A 81 -22.10 -19.37 -13.75
C GLY A 81 -21.53 -19.86 -15.08
N ARG A 82 -20.78 -19.11 -15.87
CA ARG A 82 -20.43 -19.41 -17.26
C ARG A 82 -19.21 -18.70 -17.83
N ILE A 83 -18.39 -18.03 -17.03
CA ILE A 83 -17.20 -17.31 -17.49
C ILE A 83 -15.99 -17.77 -16.69
N GLU A 84 -14.98 -18.31 -17.36
CA GLU A 84 -13.69 -18.62 -16.79
C GLU A 84 -12.75 -17.42 -17.04
N VAL A 85 -12.29 -16.76 -15.98
CA VAL A 85 -11.22 -15.75 -16.07
C VAL A 85 -9.93 -16.51 -16.28
N SER A 86 -9.31 -16.36 -17.45
CA SER A 86 -8.09 -17.09 -17.81
C SER A 86 -6.83 -16.30 -17.56
N ASP A 87 -6.92 -14.97 -17.58
CA ASP A 87 -5.76 -14.08 -17.40
C ASP A 87 -6.22 -12.68 -16.97
N ALA A 88 -5.50 -12.09 -16.03
CA ALA A 88 -5.80 -10.74 -15.53
C ALA A 88 -4.51 -9.97 -15.27
N ASP A 89 -4.31 -8.90 -16.05
CA ASP A 89 -3.23 -7.94 -15.83
C ASP A 89 -3.78 -6.70 -15.14
N ARG A 90 -3.15 -6.33 -14.03
CA ARG A 90 -3.55 -5.16 -13.26
C ARG A 90 -2.37 -4.21 -13.06
N THR A 91 -2.59 -2.98 -13.45
CA THR A 91 -1.69 -1.86 -13.14
C THR A 91 -2.36 -0.91 -12.17
N THR A 92 -1.73 -0.65 -11.03
CA THR A 92 -2.24 0.29 -10.02
C THR A 92 -1.23 1.40 -9.79
N LEU A 93 -1.68 2.65 -9.91
CA LEU A 93 -0.95 3.85 -9.51
C LEU A 93 -1.57 4.39 -8.23
N THR A 94 -0.77 4.62 -7.21
CA THR A 94 -1.24 5.18 -5.94
C THR A 94 -0.45 6.43 -5.59
N LEU A 95 -1.14 7.55 -5.42
CA LEU A 95 -0.60 8.76 -4.81
C LEU A 95 -1.04 8.78 -3.34
N GLY A 96 -0.10 8.70 -2.41
CA GLY A 96 -0.36 8.75 -0.97
C GLY A 96 0.12 10.07 -0.38
N LEU A 97 -0.74 10.71 0.41
CA LEU A 97 -0.39 11.86 1.25
C LEU A 97 -0.50 11.42 2.70
N THR A 98 0.58 11.56 3.45
CA THR A 98 0.63 11.18 4.87
C THR A 98 1.03 12.39 5.70
N ALA A 99 0.30 12.65 6.78
CA ALA A 99 0.63 13.64 7.79
C ALA A 99 0.84 12.93 9.13
N ARG A 100 1.92 13.28 9.83
CA ARG A 100 2.24 12.77 11.18
C ARG A 100 2.37 13.94 12.13
N TYR A 101 1.91 13.75 13.35
CA TYR A 101 2.01 14.71 14.43
C TYR A 101 2.56 14.05 15.70
N GLY A 102 3.65 14.58 16.22
CA GLY A 102 4.23 14.14 17.49
C GLY A 102 3.43 14.67 18.68
N VAL A 103 2.63 13.80 19.31
CA VAL A 103 1.86 14.13 20.52
C VAL A 103 2.80 14.23 21.73
N THR A 104 3.72 13.27 21.80
CA THR A 104 4.81 13.23 22.77
C THR A 104 6.10 12.83 22.05
N ASN A 105 7.24 12.84 22.70
CA ASN A 105 8.48 12.30 22.11
C ASN A 105 8.42 10.78 21.87
N ALA A 106 7.43 10.10 22.48
CA ALA A 106 7.23 8.65 22.36
C ALA A 106 6.01 8.27 21.54
N THR A 107 5.14 9.21 21.20
CA THR A 107 3.84 8.90 20.58
C THR A 107 3.54 9.84 19.43
N GLU A 108 3.21 9.29 18.28
CA GLU A 108 2.76 10.05 17.11
C GLU A 108 1.40 9.56 16.61
N LEU A 109 0.68 10.47 16.00
CA LEU A 109 -0.53 10.20 15.23
C LEU A 109 -0.20 10.30 13.75
N GLU A 110 -0.82 9.46 12.94
CA GLU A 110 -0.67 9.46 11.49
C GLU A 110 -2.03 9.43 10.82
N VAL A 111 -2.16 10.22 9.76
CA VAL A 111 -3.30 10.20 8.82
C VAL A 111 -2.72 9.97 7.44
N ARG A 112 -3.29 9.03 6.67
CA ARG A 112 -2.92 8.76 5.29
C ARG A 112 -4.13 8.84 4.38
N LEU A 113 -3.98 9.58 3.28
CA LEU A 113 -4.98 9.80 2.24
C LEU A 113 -4.44 9.25 0.92
N PRO A 114 -4.88 8.07 0.46
CA PRO A 114 -4.49 7.54 -0.83
C PRO A 114 -5.45 7.97 -1.93
N TYR A 115 -4.92 8.29 -3.11
CA TYR A 115 -5.66 8.38 -4.36
C TYR A 115 -5.17 7.27 -5.28
N VAL A 116 -6.09 6.44 -5.75
CA VAL A 116 -5.79 5.25 -6.53
C VAL A 116 -6.30 5.43 -7.95
N TYR A 117 -5.45 5.18 -8.94
CA TYR A 117 -5.83 4.96 -10.33
C TYR A 117 -5.46 3.54 -10.72
N ARG A 118 -6.37 2.86 -11.39
CA ARG A 118 -6.22 1.45 -11.70
C ARG A 118 -6.63 1.18 -13.14
N ASN A 119 -5.87 0.30 -13.79
CA ASN A 119 -6.17 -0.25 -15.10
C ASN A 119 -6.11 -1.77 -15.01
N ASP A 120 -7.22 -2.42 -15.28
CA ASP A 120 -7.37 -3.87 -15.28
C ASP A 120 -7.63 -4.34 -16.72
N GLN A 121 -6.86 -5.32 -17.19
CA GLN A 121 -7.08 -6.02 -18.45
C GLN A 121 -7.44 -7.47 -18.10
N VAL A 122 -8.63 -7.89 -18.45
CA VAL A 122 -9.15 -9.21 -18.12
C VAL A 122 -9.47 -9.97 -19.39
N SER A 123 -8.90 -11.16 -19.52
CA SER A 123 -9.18 -12.09 -20.61
C SER A 123 -10.15 -13.16 -20.12
N THR A 124 -11.30 -13.27 -20.73
CA THR A 124 -12.34 -14.23 -20.36
C THR A 124 -12.65 -15.17 -21.52
N ARG A 125 -12.97 -16.42 -21.18
CA ARG A 125 -13.49 -17.42 -22.13
C ARG A 125 -14.94 -17.77 -21.79
N PRO A 126 -15.89 -17.56 -22.71
CA PRO A 126 -17.24 -18.04 -22.51
C PRO A 126 -17.27 -19.57 -22.55
N ILE A 127 -17.77 -20.21 -21.50
CA ILE A 127 -17.84 -21.71 -21.44
C ILE A 127 -18.98 -22.26 -22.28
N GLN A 128 -19.93 -21.42 -22.76
CA GLN A 128 -21.23 -21.88 -23.21
C GLN A 128 -21.34 -22.38 -24.64
N ASP A 129 -20.47 -22.04 -25.58
CA ASP A 129 -20.73 -22.32 -26.99
C ASP A 129 -19.61 -23.07 -27.73
N GLY A 130 -18.67 -23.66 -27.00
CA GLY A 130 -17.53 -24.30 -27.68
C GLY A 130 -16.72 -23.33 -28.56
N SER A 131 -16.95 -22.02 -28.41
CA SER A 131 -16.16 -20.99 -29.05
C SER A 131 -14.83 -20.87 -28.30
N SER A 132 -13.75 -20.91 -29.05
CA SER A 132 -12.39 -20.61 -28.53
C SER A 132 -12.08 -19.11 -28.51
N GLU A 133 -13.10 -18.28 -28.64
CA GLU A 133 -12.91 -16.84 -28.72
C GLU A 133 -12.62 -16.27 -27.32
N VAL A 134 -11.46 -15.64 -27.17
CA VAL A 134 -11.05 -14.93 -25.95
C VAL A 134 -11.58 -13.51 -26.05
N VAL A 135 -12.40 -13.10 -25.09
CA VAL A 135 -12.86 -11.72 -24.96
C VAL A 135 -11.92 -10.98 -24.02
N ASN A 136 -11.26 -9.93 -24.52
CA ASN A 136 -10.40 -9.06 -23.73
C ASN A 136 -11.19 -7.81 -23.36
N THR A 137 -11.34 -7.57 -22.07
CA THR A 137 -11.98 -6.39 -21.51
C THR A 137 -10.94 -5.55 -20.77
N THR A 138 -10.90 -4.26 -21.05
CA THR A 138 -10.06 -3.30 -20.34
C THR A 138 -10.95 -2.36 -19.55
N MET A 139 -10.64 -2.20 -18.27
CA MET A 139 -11.32 -1.30 -17.36
C MET A 139 -10.30 -0.36 -16.73
N ASP A 140 -10.62 0.91 -16.65
CA ASP A 140 -9.78 1.88 -15.95
C ASP A 140 -10.61 2.89 -15.17
N GLY A 141 -10.02 3.42 -14.14
CA GLY A 141 -10.68 4.42 -13.31
C GLY A 141 -9.83 4.83 -12.12
N GLY A 142 -10.30 5.82 -11.40
CA GLY A 142 -9.59 6.30 -10.23
C GLY A 142 -10.51 6.98 -9.24
N GLY A 143 -10.00 7.13 -8.02
CA GLY A 143 -10.72 7.78 -6.93
C GLY A 143 -9.93 7.77 -5.64
N LEU A 144 -10.54 8.31 -4.58
CA LEU A 144 -10.02 8.21 -3.24
C LEU A 144 -9.99 6.73 -2.82
N GLY A 145 -8.89 6.30 -2.24
CA GLY A 145 -8.80 4.99 -1.60
C GLY A 145 -9.28 4.99 -0.16
N ASP A 146 -8.97 3.93 0.56
CA ASP A 146 -9.33 3.81 1.98
C ASP A 146 -8.42 4.70 2.82
N VAL A 147 -9.01 5.62 3.59
CA VAL A 147 -8.31 6.51 4.50
C VAL A 147 -7.82 5.71 5.69
N GLU A 148 -6.57 5.97 6.11
CA GLU A 148 -5.95 5.29 7.23
C GLU A 148 -5.62 6.28 8.36
N LEU A 149 -5.87 5.84 9.59
CA LEU A 149 -5.47 6.51 10.82
C LEU A 149 -4.58 5.58 11.63
N ALA A 150 -3.47 6.08 12.16
CA ALA A 150 -2.62 5.26 13.02
C ALA A 150 -2.13 6.02 14.24
N VAL A 151 -1.90 5.27 15.31
CA VAL A 151 -1.18 5.70 16.52
C VAL A 151 0.03 4.82 16.65
N ARG A 152 1.21 5.41 16.84
CA ARG A 152 2.46 4.70 17.11
C ARG A 152 3.08 5.17 18.40
N HIS A 153 3.67 4.22 19.15
CA HIS A 153 4.31 4.47 20.43
C HIS A 153 5.66 3.75 20.51
N GLN A 154 6.70 4.49 20.83
CA GLN A 154 8.03 3.94 21.11
C GLN A 154 8.14 3.61 22.60
N PHE A 155 8.44 2.34 22.92
CA PHE A 155 8.43 1.84 24.30
C PHE A 155 9.73 2.10 25.04
N ASN A 156 10.86 2.22 24.34
CA ASN A 156 12.17 2.39 24.96
C ASN A 156 13.06 3.34 24.15
N PHE A 157 13.95 4.06 24.84
CA PHE A 157 14.87 5.03 24.26
C PHE A 157 16.33 4.81 24.70
N ASP A 158 16.54 4.09 25.80
CA ASP A 158 17.84 4.06 26.48
C ASP A 158 18.77 2.97 25.89
N SER A 159 18.22 1.94 25.29
CA SER A 159 18.99 0.82 24.78
C SER A 159 18.33 0.18 23.54
N ALA A 160 19.16 -0.23 22.57
CA ALA A 160 18.72 -1.05 21.45
C ALA A 160 18.50 -2.51 21.90
N PRO A 161 17.59 -3.26 21.26
CA PRO A 161 16.73 -2.81 20.16
C PRO A 161 15.62 -1.86 20.62
N TYR A 162 15.26 -0.91 19.74
CA TYR A 162 14.14 0.00 19.95
C TYR A 162 12.85 -0.68 19.51
N TRP A 163 11.81 -0.60 20.33
CA TRP A 163 10.51 -1.21 20.09
C TRP A 163 9.44 -0.14 19.88
N ILE A 164 8.73 -0.25 18.76
CA ILE A 164 7.63 0.64 18.40
C ILE A 164 6.40 -0.22 18.18
N GLY A 165 5.37 -0.01 18.97
CA GLY A 165 4.06 -0.60 18.75
C GLY A 165 3.11 0.40 18.12
N GLY A 166 2.12 -0.08 17.39
CA GLY A 166 1.12 0.76 16.77
C GLY A 166 -0.20 0.04 16.56
N VAL A 167 -1.22 0.86 16.33
CA VAL A 167 -2.52 0.40 15.83
C VAL A 167 -2.89 1.30 14.67
N ARG A 168 -3.23 0.69 13.54
CA ARG A 168 -3.76 1.37 12.36
C ARG A 168 -5.21 0.95 12.16
N VAL A 169 -6.04 1.90 11.83
CA VAL A 169 -7.43 1.69 11.41
C VAL A 169 -7.56 2.17 9.98
N LYS A 170 -8.05 1.32 9.11
CA LYS A 170 -8.35 1.61 7.71
C LYS A 170 -9.88 1.69 7.56
N SER A 171 -10.34 2.78 6.96
CA SER A 171 -11.76 2.96 6.64
C SER A 171 -12.14 2.24 5.34
N ASN A 172 -13.42 2.25 5.01
CA ASN A 172 -13.97 1.80 3.73
C ASN A 172 -14.37 2.99 2.84
N THR A 173 -13.59 4.08 2.83
CA THR A 173 -13.90 5.30 2.07
C THR A 173 -13.66 5.19 0.57
N GLY A 174 -12.83 4.25 0.16
CA GLY A 174 -12.63 3.93 -1.24
C GLY A 174 -13.84 3.21 -1.82
N ARG A 175 -13.97 3.22 -3.16
CA ARG A 175 -15.03 2.46 -3.83
C ARG A 175 -14.83 0.97 -3.58
N SER A 176 -15.88 0.34 -3.04
CA SER A 176 -15.89 -1.10 -2.80
C SER A 176 -15.86 -1.89 -4.11
N PRO A 177 -15.22 -3.08 -4.15
CA PRO A 177 -15.36 -4.01 -5.25
C PRO A 177 -16.80 -4.49 -5.49
N TYR A 178 -17.62 -4.45 -4.45
CA TYR A 178 -19.02 -4.86 -4.51
C TYR A 178 -19.96 -3.75 -5.00
N ASP A 179 -19.48 -2.50 -5.07
CA ASP A 179 -20.22 -1.33 -5.59
C ASP A 179 -19.91 -1.03 -7.06
N VAL A 180 -19.07 -1.86 -7.69
CA VAL A 180 -18.72 -1.69 -9.10
C VAL A 180 -19.87 -2.16 -9.97
N THR A 181 -20.40 -1.26 -10.80
CA THR A 181 -21.54 -1.55 -11.68
C THR A 181 -21.08 -2.25 -12.95
N LEU A 182 -21.94 -3.14 -13.47
CA LEU A 182 -21.78 -3.69 -14.81
C LEU A 182 -22.10 -2.61 -15.86
N GLY A 183 -21.37 -2.61 -16.97
CA GLY A 183 -21.66 -1.77 -18.12
C GLY A 183 -22.98 -2.12 -18.80
N ASP A 184 -23.42 -1.27 -19.72
CA ASP A 184 -24.70 -1.43 -20.45
C ASP A 184 -24.79 -2.75 -21.23
N ASP A 185 -23.66 -3.37 -21.56
CA ASP A 185 -23.58 -4.65 -22.25
C ASP A 185 -23.66 -5.87 -21.32
N SER A 186 -23.72 -5.67 -20.00
CA SER A 186 -23.73 -6.71 -18.95
C SER A 186 -22.58 -7.71 -19.00
N THR A 187 -21.57 -7.44 -19.81
CA THR A 187 -20.39 -8.31 -20.03
C THR A 187 -19.10 -7.69 -19.55
N SER A 188 -19.07 -6.37 -19.31
CA SER A 188 -17.94 -5.62 -18.81
C SER A 188 -18.30 -4.80 -17.58
N PHE A 189 -17.35 -4.58 -16.67
CA PHE A 189 -17.51 -3.63 -15.60
C PHE A 189 -17.27 -2.21 -16.12
N SER A 190 -18.12 -1.27 -15.70
CA SER A 190 -18.00 0.14 -16.13
C SER A 190 -16.99 0.92 -15.32
N ASP A 191 -16.49 0.37 -14.22
CA ASP A 191 -15.66 1.08 -13.25
C ASP A 191 -14.71 0.12 -12.50
N VAL A 192 -13.78 0.67 -11.73
CA VAL A 192 -12.83 -0.10 -10.92
C VAL A 192 -12.94 0.26 -9.45
N SER A 193 -12.67 -0.70 -8.58
CA SER A 193 -12.60 -0.46 -7.13
C SER A 193 -11.33 0.30 -6.77
N THR A 194 -11.43 1.24 -5.83
CA THR A 194 -10.30 2.03 -5.30
C THR A 194 -10.01 1.74 -3.83
N GLY A 195 -10.89 1.01 -3.15
CA GLY A 195 -10.77 0.55 -1.77
C GLY A 195 -11.14 -0.91 -1.60
N SER A 196 -11.06 -1.40 -0.37
CA SER A 196 -11.45 -2.78 -0.03
C SER A 196 -12.95 -2.94 0.18
N GLY A 197 -13.65 -1.86 0.52
CA GLY A 197 -15.05 -1.88 0.97
C GLY A 197 -15.21 -2.24 2.44
N PHE A 198 -14.15 -2.57 3.17
CA PHE A 198 -14.21 -3.05 4.55
C PHE A 198 -13.34 -2.21 5.49
N TRP A 199 -13.83 -2.03 6.71
CA TRP A 199 -13.02 -1.53 7.80
C TRP A 199 -12.00 -2.58 8.23
N SER A 200 -10.81 -2.14 8.61
CA SER A 200 -9.83 -3.04 9.23
C SER A 200 -9.06 -2.37 10.35
N VAL A 201 -8.57 -3.19 11.28
CA VAL A 201 -7.73 -2.78 12.40
C VAL A 201 -6.45 -3.60 12.37
N GLU A 202 -5.29 -2.92 12.40
CA GLU A 202 -3.97 -3.53 12.32
C GLU A 202 -3.12 -3.15 13.54
N PRO A 203 -3.11 -3.94 14.62
CA PRO A 203 -2.06 -3.90 15.61
C PRO A 203 -0.73 -4.35 14.99
N ASN A 204 0.35 -3.66 15.32
CA ASN A 204 1.68 -3.96 14.80
C ASN A 204 2.75 -3.67 15.85
N ILE A 205 3.90 -4.34 15.70
CA ILE A 205 5.09 -4.08 16.47
C ILE A 205 6.31 -4.11 15.54
N THR A 206 7.20 -3.16 15.70
CA THR A 206 8.44 -3.02 14.94
C THR A 206 9.63 -2.96 15.90
N MET A 207 10.66 -3.72 15.58
CA MET A 207 11.96 -3.68 16.22
C MET A 207 12.96 -2.98 15.30
N ILE A 208 13.78 -2.09 15.87
CA ILE A 208 14.89 -1.45 15.19
C ILE A 208 16.14 -1.65 16.02
N HIS A 209 17.16 -2.28 15.43
CA HIS A 209 18.40 -2.60 16.10
C HIS A 209 19.61 -2.07 15.32
N PRO A 210 20.16 -0.91 15.72
CA PRO A 210 21.40 -0.40 15.16
C PRO A 210 22.56 -1.36 15.46
N VAL A 211 23.27 -1.76 14.43
CA VAL A 211 24.51 -2.56 14.50
C VAL A 211 25.48 -1.96 13.48
N ASP A 212 26.62 -1.42 13.95
CA ASP A 212 27.58 -0.79 13.05
C ASP A 212 28.13 -1.82 12.02
N PRO A 213 28.07 -1.56 10.69
CA PRO A 213 27.63 -0.34 9.99
C PRO A 213 26.17 -0.36 9.50
N ALA A 214 25.32 -1.22 10.02
CA ALA A 214 23.96 -1.44 9.55
C ALA A 214 22.91 -1.15 10.61
N VAL A 215 21.66 -1.02 10.18
CA VAL A 215 20.48 -1.04 11.05
C VAL A 215 19.63 -2.23 10.65
N LEU A 216 19.35 -3.13 11.59
CA LEU A 216 18.42 -4.23 11.41
C LEU A 216 17.01 -3.78 11.80
N PHE A 217 16.01 -4.23 11.07
CA PHE A 217 14.62 -4.03 11.43
C PHE A 217 13.82 -5.32 11.25
N ALA A 218 12.82 -5.48 12.10
CA ALA A 218 11.86 -6.57 12.00
C ALA A 218 10.48 -6.04 12.40
N GLY A 219 9.43 -6.57 11.79
CA GLY A 219 8.06 -6.16 12.04
C GLY A 219 7.11 -7.35 12.02
N LEU A 220 6.10 -7.30 12.90
CA LEU A 220 4.98 -8.21 12.93
C LEU A 220 3.70 -7.39 12.97
N SER A 221 2.72 -7.75 12.14
CA SER A 221 1.38 -7.17 12.19
C SER A 221 0.30 -8.21 11.96
N TYR A 222 -0.89 -7.88 12.46
CA TYR A 222 -2.11 -8.65 12.26
C TYR A 222 -3.20 -7.71 11.80
N ILE A 223 -3.80 -7.97 10.64
CA ILE A 223 -4.91 -7.17 10.12
C ILE A 223 -6.18 -7.96 10.37
N TYR A 224 -7.04 -7.42 11.23
CA TYR A 224 -8.40 -7.89 11.42
C TYR A 224 -9.32 -7.13 10.48
N ASN A 225 -9.98 -7.84 9.56
CA ASN A 225 -10.98 -7.28 8.67
C ASN A 225 -12.35 -7.41 9.32
N VAL A 226 -13.08 -6.29 9.41
CA VAL A 226 -14.43 -6.29 9.97
C VAL A 226 -15.38 -6.84 8.93
N GLU A 227 -16.14 -7.87 9.28
CA GLU A 227 -17.22 -8.43 8.47
C GLU A 227 -18.25 -7.35 8.12
N ASP A 228 -18.72 -7.33 6.90
CA ASP A 228 -19.75 -6.37 6.45
C ASP A 228 -20.74 -7.06 5.52
N ASN A 229 -21.95 -6.50 5.47
CA ASN A 229 -23.00 -6.95 4.57
C ASN A 229 -22.87 -6.26 3.24
N VAL A 230 -22.68 -7.03 2.18
CA VAL A 230 -22.46 -6.51 0.82
C VAL A 230 -23.41 -7.17 -0.17
N SER A 231 -23.75 -6.44 -1.22
CA SER A 231 -24.57 -6.98 -2.31
C SER A 231 -23.70 -7.72 -3.32
N ILE A 232 -23.97 -9.00 -3.52
CA ILE A 232 -23.34 -9.84 -4.54
C ILE A 232 -24.37 -10.15 -5.62
N GLY A 233 -24.35 -9.38 -6.71
CA GLY A 233 -25.43 -9.42 -7.70
C GLY A 233 -26.76 -8.95 -7.09
N ASP A 234 -27.79 -9.81 -7.14
CA ASP A 234 -29.12 -9.52 -6.59
C ASP A 234 -29.31 -10.04 -5.13
N THR A 235 -28.26 -10.48 -4.47
CA THR A 235 -28.34 -11.10 -3.15
C THR A 235 -27.37 -10.43 -2.17
N ASP A 236 -27.85 -10.08 -0.98
CA ASP A 236 -27.02 -9.59 0.11
C ASP A 236 -26.37 -10.76 0.84
N ALA A 237 -25.11 -10.59 1.20
CA ALA A 237 -24.33 -11.59 1.92
C ALA A 237 -23.40 -10.93 2.94
N ASP A 238 -23.23 -11.58 4.10
CA ASP A 238 -22.24 -11.21 5.08
C ASP A 238 -20.86 -11.75 4.62
N VAL A 239 -19.91 -10.87 4.38
CA VAL A 239 -18.58 -11.21 3.87
C VAL A 239 -17.52 -10.86 4.90
N ASP A 240 -16.68 -11.84 5.24
CA ASP A 240 -15.45 -11.73 5.99
C ASP A 240 -14.28 -11.98 5.02
N LEU A 241 -13.44 -10.95 4.77
CA LEU A 241 -12.32 -11.04 3.83
C LEU A 241 -11.20 -11.99 4.27
N GLY A 242 -11.26 -12.48 5.50
CA GLY A 242 -10.17 -13.20 6.12
C GLY A 242 -9.07 -12.24 6.64
N ASP A 243 -8.52 -12.60 7.78
CA ASP A 243 -7.48 -11.81 8.45
C ASP A 243 -6.11 -12.01 7.80
N THR A 244 -5.20 -11.07 8.03
CA THR A 244 -3.84 -11.14 7.48
C THR A 244 -2.79 -11.09 8.58
N ILE A 245 -1.87 -12.03 8.54
CA ILE A 245 -0.66 -12.03 9.39
C ILE A 245 0.52 -11.61 8.51
N SER A 246 1.30 -10.63 8.97
CA SER A 246 2.48 -10.16 8.24
C SER A 246 3.72 -10.22 9.12
N LEU A 247 4.80 -10.74 8.56
CA LEU A 247 6.13 -10.75 9.14
C LEU A 247 7.08 -10.08 8.15
N SER A 248 7.91 -9.17 8.62
CA SER A 248 8.91 -8.50 7.80
C SER A 248 10.24 -8.40 8.51
N GLY A 249 11.31 -8.32 7.76
CA GLY A 249 12.64 -8.11 8.30
C GLY A 249 13.59 -7.60 7.22
N GLY A 250 14.65 -6.93 7.66
CA GLY A 250 15.60 -6.40 6.72
C GLY A 250 16.75 -5.66 7.40
N MET A 251 17.53 -4.99 6.55
CA MET A 251 18.67 -4.21 6.99
C MET A 251 18.84 -2.96 6.14
N GLY A 252 19.37 -1.92 6.76
CA GLY A 252 19.75 -0.69 6.09
C GLY A 252 21.23 -0.40 6.31
N PHE A 253 21.88 0.19 5.30
CA PHE A 253 23.29 0.58 5.32
C PHE A 253 23.43 2.03 4.94
N ALA A 254 24.09 2.81 5.78
CA ALA A 254 24.54 4.15 5.42
C ALA A 254 25.87 4.06 4.66
N VAL A 255 25.89 4.51 3.41
CA VAL A 255 27.13 4.60 2.62
C VAL A 255 27.88 5.87 2.97
N ASN A 256 27.12 6.95 3.16
CA ASN A 256 27.59 8.24 3.61
C ASN A 256 26.42 8.99 4.28
N PRO A 257 26.60 10.21 4.86
CA PRO A 257 25.54 10.94 5.53
C PRO A 257 24.29 11.23 4.67
N ASP A 258 24.42 11.21 3.34
CA ASP A 258 23.34 11.58 2.43
C ASP A 258 22.74 10.38 1.69
N LEU A 259 23.44 9.23 1.66
CA LEU A 259 23.04 8.07 0.88
C LEU A 259 22.98 6.81 1.73
N SER A 260 21.85 6.13 1.70
CA SER A 260 21.67 4.82 2.33
C SER A 260 20.90 3.85 1.44
N PHE A 261 21.14 2.55 1.63
CA PHE A 261 20.44 1.45 0.98
C PHE A 261 19.72 0.61 2.01
N SER A 262 18.64 -0.03 1.58
CA SER A 262 17.93 -1.00 2.40
C SER A 262 17.59 -2.25 1.60
N LEU A 263 17.60 -3.37 2.30
CA LEU A 263 17.17 -4.69 1.81
C LEU A 263 16.14 -5.23 2.77
N GLY A 264 15.06 -5.83 2.27
CA GLY A 264 14.02 -6.39 3.12
C GLY A 264 13.34 -7.59 2.49
N LEU A 265 12.79 -8.42 3.36
CA LEU A 265 11.90 -9.52 3.03
C LEU A 265 10.60 -9.32 3.82
N SER A 266 9.49 -9.65 3.19
CA SER A 266 8.18 -9.62 3.83
C SER A 266 7.40 -10.86 3.45
N HIS A 267 6.80 -11.49 4.43
CA HIS A 267 5.88 -12.61 4.30
C HIS A 267 4.50 -12.19 4.81
N LYS A 268 3.46 -12.42 4.02
CA LYS A 268 2.07 -12.20 4.43
C LYS A 268 1.26 -13.47 4.18
N THR A 269 0.51 -13.88 5.17
CA THR A 269 -0.50 -14.94 5.06
C THR A 269 -1.87 -14.30 5.17
N ILE A 270 -2.68 -14.40 4.11
CA ILE A 270 -4.09 -13.99 4.12
C ILE A 270 -4.92 -15.24 4.33
N LEU A 271 -5.71 -15.23 5.40
CA LEU A 271 -6.58 -16.34 5.75
C LEU A 271 -7.77 -16.41 4.77
N LYS A 272 -8.44 -17.56 4.76
CA LYS A 272 -9.59 -17.78 3.89
C LYS A 272 -10.74 -16.85 4.23
N SER A 273 -11.34 -16.26 3.21
CA SER A 273 -12.57 -15.49 3.36
C SER A 273 -13.77 -16.40 3.63
N LYS A 274 -14.81 -15.80 4.25
CA LYS A 274 -16.08 -16.46 4.54
C LYS A 274 -17.22 -15.65 3.95
N VAL A 275 -18.26 -16.35 3.55
CA VAL A 275 -19.54 -15.78 3.10
C VAL A 275 -20.65 -16.41 3.93
N ASN A 276 -21.46 -15.58 4.58
CA ASN A 276 -22.52 -16.02 5.49
C ASN A 276 -22.00 -17.01 6.57
N GLY A 277 -20.81 -16.69 7.13
CA GLY A 277 -20.15 -17.49 8.17
C GLY A 277 -19.53 -18.81 7.69
N SER A 278 -19.65 -19.16 6.42
CA SER A 278 -19.10 -20.38 5.85
C SER A 278 -17.92 -20.09 4.94
N THR A 279 -16.85 -20.88 5.09
CA THR A 279 -15.71 -20.80 4.17
C THR A 279 -16.13 -21.42 2.83
N SER A 280 -16.00 -20.66 1.73
CA SER A 280 -16.23 -21.19 0.39
C SER A 280 -15.17 -22.25 0.06
N ASP A 281 -15.59 -23.30 -0.69
CA ASP A 281 -14.65 -24.32 -1.21
C ASP A 281 -13.59 -23.71 -2.13
N GLU A 282 -13.89 -22.57 -2.73
CA GLU A 282 -13.00 -21.83 -3.61
C GLU A 282 -12.05 -20.86 -2.87
N ALA A 283 -12.36 -20.55 -1.59
CA ALA A 283 -11.52 -19.67 -0.79
C ALA A 283 -10.16 -20.34 -0.53
N LYS A 284 -9.09 -19.64 -0.89
CA LYS A 284 -7.71 -20.10 -0.71
C LYS A 284 -7.02 -19.28 0.37
N LEU A 285 -6.09 -19.93 1.04
CA LEU A 285 -5.09 -19.25 1.84
C LEU A 285 -4.04 -18.70 0.87
N LEU A 286 -3.77 -17.39 0.94
CA LEU A 286 -2.79 -16.74 0.08
C LEU A 286 -1.49 -16.49 0.86
N GLN A 287 -0.37 -16.69 0.20
CA GLN A 287 0.96 -16.45 0.75
C GLN A 287 1.72 -15.49 -0.17
N LEU A 288 1.99 -14.30 0.34
CA LEU A 288 2.65 -13.23 -0.39
C LEU A 288 4.05 -13.02 0.19
N ASP A 289 5.05 -13.47 -0.53
CA ASP A 289 6.45 -13.22 -0.22
C ASP A 289 6.99 -12.15 -1.14
N THR A 290 7.64 -11.14 -0.59
CA THR A 290 8.24 -10.07 -1.38
C THR A 290 9.66 -9.77 -0.92
N PHE A 291 10.52 -9.51 -1.88
CA PHE A 291 11.85 -8.95 -1.67
C PHE A 291 11.82 -7.46 -2.00
N SER A 292 12.44 -6.64 -1.16
CA SER A 292 12.52 -5.20 -1.36
C SER A 292 13.96 -4.71 -1.36
N PHE A 293 14.23 -3.75 -2.25
CA PHE A 293 15.45 -2.97 -2.29
C PHE A 293 15.10 -1.48 -2.29
N GLY A 294 15.72 -0.71 -1.41
CA GLY A 294 15.49 0.72 -1.28
C GLY A 294 16.78 1.52 -1.34
N VAL A 295 16.67 2.73 -1.89
CA VAL A 295 17.71 3.76 -1.89
C VAL A 295 17.12 5.01 -1.30
N ASN A 296 17.77 5.59 -0.31
CA ASN A 296 17.39 6.87 0.25
C ASN A 296 18.52 7.88 0.04
N TYR A 297 18.16 9.04 -0.51
CA TYR A 297 19.08 10.14 -0.77
C TYR A 297 18.58 11.43 -0.12
N ALA A 298 19.34 11.94 0.85
CA ALA A 298 19.07 13.21 1.52
C ALA A 298 19.67 14.35 0.69
N TYR A 299 18.85 15.05 -0.07
CA TYR A 299 19.31 16.18 -0.89
C TYR A 299 19.34 17.51 -0.11
N SER A 300 18.77 17.54 1.07
CA SER A 300 18.85 18.67 2.01
C SER A 300 18.75 18.18 3.45
N LYS A 301 18.99 19.09 4.39
CA LYS A 301 18.89 18.80 5.84
C LYS A 301 17.45 18.44 6.30
N ARG A 302 16.43 18.78 5.51
CA ARG A 302 15.01 18.57 5.87
C ARG A 302 14.25 17.67 4.89
N SER A 303 14.89 17.27 3.80
CA SER A 303 14.20 16.55 2.75
C SER A 303 15.08 15.47 2.14
N SER A 304 14.49 14.33 1.87
CA SER A 304 15.11 13.22 1.18
C SER A 304 14.18 12.67 0.10
N VAL A 305 14.72 11.84 -0.75
CA VAL A 305 13.95 11.01 -1.67
C VAL A 305 14.26 9.56 -1.35
N ASN A 306 13.23 8.79 -1.11
CA ASN A 306 13.34 7.35 -0.98
C ASN A 306 12.73 6.69 -2.23
N VAL A 307 13.50 5.84 -2.89
CA VAL A 307 13.04 5.03 -4.02
C VAL A 307 13.17 3.58 -3.62
N SER A 308 12.08 2.83 -3.63
CA SER A 308 12.08 1.41 -3.32
C SER A 308 11.42 0.59 -4.42
N ALA A 309 12.06 -0.51 -4.76
CA ALA A 309 11.53 -1.51 -5.67
C ALA A 309 11.23 -2.79 -4.88
N GLN A 310 10.11 -3.42 -5.16
CA GLN A 310 9.71 -4.70 -4.57
C GLN A 310 9.42 -5.69 -5.70
N ALA A 311 9.82 -6.92 -5.51
CA ALA A 311 9.54 -8.03 -6.40
C ALA A 311 8.82 -9.14 -5.62
N GLY A 312 7.77 -9.70 -6.21
CA GLY A 312 7.08 -10.88 -5.70
C GLY A 312 7.94 -12.11 -5.82
N LEU A 313 7.88 -12.97 -4.82
CA LEU A 313 8.59 -14.25 -4.79
C LEU A 313 7.64 -15.45 -4.86
N THR A 314 6.34 -15.21 -4.73
CA THR A 314 5.28 -16.21 -4.81
C THR A 314 4.25 -15.80 -5.85
N ASP A 315 3.50 -16.78 -6.37
CA ASP A 315 2.46 -16.56 -7.38
C ASP A 315 1.31 -15.65 -6.89
N ASP A 316 1.12 -15.54 -5.58
CA ASP A 316 0.10 -14.68 -4.96
C ASP A 316 0.58 -13.25 -4.76
N SER A 317 1.89 -13.00 -4.89
CA SER A 317 2.49 -11.66 -4.70
C SER A 317 2.37 -10.81 -5.97
N PRO A 318 2.33 -9.47 -5.85
CA PRO A 318 2.52 -8.60 -7.00
C PRO A 318 3.85 -8.88 -7.68
N ASP A 319 3.89 -8.87 -9.01
CA ASP A 319 5.13 -9.11 -9.76
C ASP A 319 6.17 -8.05 -9.42
N PHE A 320 5.73 -6.78 -9.42
CA PHE A 320 6.62 -5.66 -9.21
C PHE A 320 5.89 -4.46 -8.60
N GLN A 321 6.56 -3.77 -7.68
CA GLN A 321 6.13 -2.48 -7.16
C GLN A 321 7.31 -1.52 -7.10
N LEU A 322 7.14 -0.32 -7.63
CA LEU A 322 8.07 0.80 -7.49
C LEU A 322 7.40 1.89 -6.67
N THR A 323 8.07 2.35 -5.62
CA THR A 323 7.56 3.44 -4.79
C THR A 323 8.61 4.55 -4.68
N VAL A 324 8.19 5.76 -4.90
CA VAL A 324 8.97 6.98 -4.65
C VAL A 324 8.31 7.74 -3.51
N ARG A 325 9.06 8.06 -2.46
CA ARG A 325 8.60 8.83 -1.30
C ARG A 325 9.44 10.07 -1.11
N VAL A 326 8.79 11.15 -0.77
CA VAL A 326 9.43 12.43 -0.45
C VAL A 326 8.91 12.89 0.92
N PRO A 327 9.61 12.53 2.01
CA PRO A 327 9.31 13.04 3.34
C PRO A 327 9.75 14.51 3.45
N PHE A 328 8.96 15.26 4.20
CA PHE A 328 9.19 16.68 4.45
C PHE A 328 8.83 17.02 5.91
N ASN A 329 9.77 17.55 6.67
CA ASN A 329 9.60 17.93 8.07
C ASN A 329 9.48 19.46 8.19
N LEU A 330 8.47 19.91 8.97
CA LEU A 330 8.22 21.32 9.30
C LEU A 330 8.78 21.65 10.68
#